data_26bcc2a752e41efd1c9b6e4b532e889b
#
_entry.id   26bcc2a752e41efd1c9b6e4b532e889b
#
_cell.length_a   1.000
_cell.length_b   1.000
_cell.length_c   1.000
_cell.angle_alpha   90.00
_cell.angle_beta   90.00
_cell.angle_gamma   90.00
#
_symmetry.space_group_name_H-M   'P 1'
#
loop_
_entity.id
_entity.type
_entity.pdbx_description
1 polymer ?
#
loop_
_entity_poly.entity_id
_entity_poly.type
_entity_poly.pdbx_seq_one_letter_code
_entity_poly.pdbx_strand_id
1 'polypeptide(L)'
;MKSMRPLPSIIDFCMLLSAMSKIKPHPPFSTVISLYRQLLFLGLRPNIYSLNILANCYCRLNFVDLGFSVLANIIKLGFQPNIVTFTTLINGFIHSNQFEKAVPLLDKIVKLGFQPTLVTYGSMFKGLCRSGDNAGALKLLRNMESYGHCLPNVVIYSTIIDSLCKDQLLPQALRLFKEMKVKGISPNVVTYTTLIRGMLTLGQQKEAQEMLTEMLRNNITPDIQTYSMLIDMYCKDGKVGEARDIFVHMTERGFVPDIITYSALLDGYCLRGEMDEAEKLMDLMVENGCKPDVVTYSSLINGYCKSKRIDRALGLLQEMHFNELAPNVITYNTLIDALCKDNQLKLAHQFFKEMEAHRLKPDIITWNSFLDGMCRNSQIDKAVATVKEMESTGMVPDIITYSILMNGLCEANRLREAVDVFSFLTAKGLHDVRVYTIMIKGFCKDGLLAKADELLKNMEDNGCLPNECTFNTIIRGFLDGKDVRRALELVRLMRIKEFVADNHTISSFVGLLADPNIGDADKDLLKMFFEN
;
A
#
# COMPACT_ATOMS: atom_id res chain seq x y z
N MET A 1 46.79 -3.49 21.78
CA MET A 1 47.83 -3.14 20.81
C MET A 1 48.79 -2.01 21.27
N LYS A 2 48.32 -0.95 21.99
CA LYS A 2 49.22 0.14 22.48
C LYS A 2 50.32 -0.30 23.44
N SER A 3 50.16 -1.38 24.16
CA SER A 3 51.11 -1.91 25.17
C SER A 3 52.03 -3.02 24.62
N MET A 4 51.91 -3.40 23.38
CA MET A 4 52.73 -4.42 22.73
C MET A 4 54.11 -3.84 22.33
N ARG A 5 55.18 -4.50 22.66
CA ARG A 5 56.53 -4.23 22.14
C ARG A 5 57.07 -5.47 21.45
N PRO A 6 57.44 -5.43 20.16
CA PRO A 6 57.45 -4.25 19.27
C PRO A 6 56.04 -3.80 18.89
N LEU A 7 55.89 -2.50 18.51
CA LEU A 7 54.61 -1.93 18.01
C LEU A 7 54.14 -2.73 16.79
N PRO A 8 52.80 -3.01 16.69
CA PRO A 8 52.23 -3.66 15.51
C PRO A 8 52.54 -2.91 14.23
N SER A 9 52.63 -3.61 13.12
CA SER A 9 52.87 -2.99 11.82
C SER A 9 51.67 -2.16 11.37
N ILE A 10 51.86 -1.24 10.41
CA ILE A 10 50.77 -0.51 9.80
C ILE A 10 49.74 -1.44 9.15
N ILE A 11 50.15 -2.62 8.69
CA ILE A 11 49.29 -3.64 8.10
C ILE A 11 48.31 -4.18 9.14
N ASP A 12 48.80 -4.53 10.36
CA ASP A 12 47.96 -5.04 11.44
C ASP A 12 46.90 -4.01 11.87
N PHE A 13 47.29 -2.73 11.95
CA PHE A 13 46.36 -1.64 12.20
C PHE A 13 45.32 -1.50 11.08
N CYS A 14 45.72 -1.58 9.81
CA CYS A 14 44.80 -1.52 8.68
C CYS A 14 43.79 -2.68 8.70
N MET A 15 44.23 -3.88 9.04
CA MET A 15 43.36 -5.05 9.21
C MET A 15 42.30 -4.81 10.32
N LEU A 16 42.75 -4.31 11.47
CA LEU A 16 41.84 -3.96 12.57
C LEU A 16 40.83 -2.88 12.18
N LEU A 17 41.28 -1.77 11.63
CA LEU A 17 40.40 -0.67 11.18
C LEU A 17 39.40 -1.13 10.12
N SER A 18 39.84 -1.98 9.18
CA SER A 18 38.98 -2.57 8.16
C SER A 18 37.93 -3.50 8.77
N ALA A 19 38.32 -4.36 9.71
CA ALA A 19 37.40 -5.25 10.40
C ALA A 19 36.34 -4.47 11.19
N MET A 20 36.75 -3.45 11.95
CA MET A 20 35.83 -2.58 12.70
C MET A 20 34.86 -1.83 11.79
N SER A 21 35.33 -1.34 10.64
CA SER A 21 34.46 -0.62 9.69
C SER A 21 33.39 -1.51 9.02
N LYS A 22 33.48 -2.83 9.17
CA LYS A 22 32.57 -3.84 8.58
C LYS A 22 31.62 -4.48 9.60
N ILE A 23 31.71 -4.12 10.90
CA ILE A 23 30.82 -4.66 11.94
C ILE A 23 29.37 -4.30 11.63
N LYS A 24 28.46 -5.28 11.67
CA LYS A 24 27.00 -5.07 11.50
C LYS A 24 26.32 -5.30 12.86
N PRO A 25 25.19 -4.66 13.15
CA PRO A 25 24.46 -3.70 12.29
C PRO A 25 25.01 -2.28 12.33
N HIS A 26 25.80 -1.89 13.35
CA HIS A 26 26.26 -0.51 13.59
C HIS A 26 27.79 -0.42 13.61
N PRO A 27 28.43 -0.14 12.44
CA PRO A 27 29.88 0.03 12.40
C PRO A 27 30.32 1.24 13.23
N PRO A 28 31.32 1.11 14.11
CA PRO A 28 31.78 2.22 14.98
C PRO A 28 32.73 3.17 14.22
N PHE A 29 32.26 3.87 13.21
CA PHE A 29 33.09 4.73 12.35
C PHE A 29 33.81 5.85 13.11
N SER A 30 33.19 6.45 14.13
CA SER A 30 33.80 7.45 15.01
C SER A 30 34.98 6.88 15.80
N THR A 31 34.86 5.64 16.28
CA THR A 31 35.94 4.93 16.98
C THR A 31 37.10 4.63 16.03
N VAL A 32 36.79 4.20 14.78
CA VAL A 32 37.81 3.97 13.74
C VAL A 32 38.60 5.24 13.46
N ILE A 33 37.93 6.40 13.34
CA ILE A 33 38.58 7.70 13.15
C ILE A 33 39.47 8.05 14.36
N SER A 34 38.98 7.83 15.58
CA SER A 34 39.76 8.06 16.81
C SER A 34 41.01 7.19 16.87
N LEU A 35 40.91 5.89 16.55
CA LEU A 35 42.01 4.96 16.48
C LEU A 35 43.02 5.36 15.40
N TYR A 36 42.55 5.83 14.24
CA TYR A 36 43.43 6.35 13.19
C TYR A 36 44.23 7.57 13.67
N ARG A 37 43.63 8.50 14.40
CA ARG A 37 44.37 9.63 15.01
C ARG A 37 45.45 9.15 15.99
N GLN A 38 45.14 8.13 16.79
CA GLN A 38 46.11 7.56 17.72
C GLN A 38 47.27 6.84 17.00
N LEU A 39 47.00 6.23 15.83
CA LEU A 39 48.02 5.65 14.97
C LEU A 39 49.05 6.72 14.56
N LEU A 40 48.61 7.89 14.16
CA LEU A 40 49.49 9.00 13.82
C LEU A 40 50.32 9.48 15.02
N PHE A 41 49.70 9.56 16.22
CA PHE A 41 50.41 9.89 17.48
C PHE A 41 51.51 8.90 17.85
N LEU A 42 51.38 7.64 17.46
CA LEU A 42 52.41 6.60 17.67
C LEU A 42 53.56 6.68 16.65
N GLY A 43 53.54 7.66 15.77
CA GLY A 43 54.56 7.86 14.74
C GLY A 43 54.49 6.87 13.56
N LEU A 44 53.42 6.07 13.47
CA LEU A 44 53.20 5.18 12.35
C LEU A 44 52.81 5.96 11.09
N ARG A 45 53.53 5.78 10.01
CA ARG A 45 53.25 6.48 8.74
C ARG A 45 52.02 5.84 8.09
N PRO A 46 50.99 6.62 7.74
CA PRO A 46 49.83 6.11 7.03
C PRO A 46 50.24 5.63 5.62
N ASN A 47 49.49 4.66 5.13
CA ASN A 47 49.55 4.22 3.74
C ASN A 47 48.23 4.51 3.02
N ILE A 48 48.18 4.34 1.72
CA ILE A 48 46.94 4.60 0.92
C ILE A 48 45.76 3.79 1.39
N TYR A 49 45.97 2.58 1.92
CA TYR A 49 44.92 1.71 2.40
C TYR A 49 44.25 2.26 3.67
N SER A 50 45.06 2.70 4.66
CA SER A 50 44.55 3.33 5.88
C SER A 50 43.85 4.67 5.60
N LEU A 51 44.32 5.44 4.63
CA LEU A 51 43.71 6.69 4.21
C LEU A 51 42.36 6.45 3.50
N ASN A 52 42.24 5.41 2.68
CA ASN A 52 40.98 5.02 2.06
C ASN A 52 39.95 4.54 3.11
N ILE A 53 40.37 3.82 4.15
CA ILE A 53 39.49 3.46 5.28
C ILE A 53 38.99 4.72 5.99
N LEU A 54 39.88 5.67 6.26
CA LEU A 54 39.52 6.94 6.90
C LEU A 54 38.53 7.75 6.05
N ALA A 55 38.78 7.88 4.74
CA ALA A 55 37.86 8.52 3.80
C ALA A 55 36.48 7.84 3.81
N ASN A 56 36.45 6.51 3.79
CA ASN A 56 35.21 5.75 3.88
C ASN A 56 34.43 6.03 5.18
N CYS A 57 35.12 6.11 6.32
CA CYS A 57 34.48 6.43 7.61
C CYS A 57 33.86 7.83 7.59
N TYR A 58 34.55 8.83 7.06
CA TYR A 58 33.98 10.17 6.94
C TYR A 58 32.79 10.20 5.98
N CYS A 59 32.87 9.55 4.84
CA CYS A 59 31.78 9.46 3.86
C CYS A 59 30.54 8.77 4.45
N ARG A 60 30.73 7.72 5.26
CA ARG A 60 29.64 6.99 5.94
C ARG A 60 28.98 7.80 7.06
N LEU A 61 29.69 8.75 7.63
CA LEU A 61 29.16 9.71 8.61
C LEU A 61 28.58 10.98 7.96
N ASN A 62 28.40 10.99 6.63
CA ASN A 62 27.94 12.13 5.83
C ASN A 62 28.87 13.34 5.82
N PHE A 63 30.13 13.19 6.24
CA PHE A 63 31.17 14.24 6.16
C PHE A 63 32.00 14.12 4.87
N VAL A 64 31.35 14.27 3.72
CA VAL A 64 31.99 14.05 2.40
C VAL A 64 33.15 15.03 2.17
N ASP A 65 33.04 16.27 2.62
CA ASP A 65 34.09 17.28 2.51
C ASP A 65 35.38 16.87 3.24
N LEU A 66 35.24 16.18 4.39
CA LEU A 66 36.39 15.59 5.09
C LEU A 66 36.97 14.40 4.31
N GLY A 67 36.13 13.65 3.59
CA GLY A 67 36.58 12.64 2.64
C GLY A 67 37.47 13.23 1.53
N PHE A 68 37.08 14.38 0.96
CA PHE A 68 37.92 15.10 0.00
C PHE A 68 39.19 15.69 0.62
N SER A 69 39.15 16.12 1.89
CA SER A 69 40.34 16.53 2.64
C SER A 69 41.34 15.36 2.80
N VAL A 70 40.84 14.13 2.97
CA VAL A 70 41.73 12.95 2.97
C VAL A 70 42.30 12.69 1.58
N LEU A 71 41.56 12.89 0.48
CA LEU A 71 42.10 12.83 -0.88
C LEU A 71 43.25 13.84 -1.07
N ALA A 72 43.06 15.09 -0.60
CA ALA A 72 44.11 16.10 -0.65
C ALA A 72 45.36 15.65 0.14
N ASN A 73 45.17 15.00 1.30
CA ASN A 73 46.26 14.44 2.08
C ASN A 73 46.96 13.27 1.38
N ILE A 74 46.23 12.39 0.68
CA ILE A 74 46.81 11.32 -0.13
C ILE A 74 47.81 11.92 -1.14
N ILE A 75 47.41 12.99 -1.85
CA ILE A 75 48.22 13.65 -2.84
C ILE A 75 49.45 14.37 -2.19
N LYS A 76 49.22 15.08 -1.06
CA LYS A 76 50.31 15.76 -0.33
C LYS A 76 51.38 14.83 0.20
N LEU A 77 50.98 13.61 0.58
CA LEU A 77 51.91 12.58 1.05
C LEU A 77 52.64 11.85 -0.10
N GLY A 78 52.41 12.24 -1.33
CA GLY A 78 53.04 11.65 -2.52
C GLY A 78 52.41 10.34 -2.99
N PHE A 79 51.25 9.95 -2.43
CA PHE A 79 50.53 8.77 -2.89
C PHE A 79 49.69 9.12 -4.12
N GLN A 80 49.61 8.20 -5.07
CA GLN A 80 48.66 8.31 -6.18
C GLN A 80 47.29 7.79 -5.78
N PRO A 81 46.19 8.59 -5.84
CA PRO A 81 44.86 8.11 -5.66
C PRO A 81 44.56 6.97 -6.63
N ASN A 82 43.80 5.97 -6.17
CA ASN A 82 43.38 4.85 -7.02
C ASN A 82 41.87 4.81 -7.16
N ILE A 83 41.37 3.89 -7.99
CA ILE A 83 39.91 3.74 -8.23
C ILE A 83 39.12 3.49 -6.93
N VAL A 84 39.72 2.85 -5.92
CA VAL A 84 39.06 2.63 -4.60
C VAL A 84 38.85 3.96 -3.87
N THR A 85 39.85 4.86 -3.92
CA THR A 85 39.75 6.23 -3.36
C THR A 85 38.55 6.97 -3.96
N PHE A 86 38.44 6.98 -5.28
CA PHE A 86 37.37 7.68 -5.97
C PHE A 86 36.01 7.03 -5.79
N THR A 87 35.93 5.68 -5.82
CA THR A 87 34.70 4.95 -5.52
C THR A 87 34.20 5.25 -4.12
N THR A 88 35.10 5.41 -3.15
CA THR A 88 34.76 5.78 -1.78
C THR A 88 34.11 7.18 -1.70
N LEU A 89 34.65 8.16 -2.43
CA LEU A 89 34.10 9.51 -2.48
C LEU A 89 32.75 9.56 -3.22
N ILE A 90 32.61 8.82 -4.33
CA ILE A 90 31.35 8.65 -5.04
C ILE A 90 30.29 8.06 -4.09
N ASN A 91 30.63 7.00 -3.35
CA ASN A 91 29.74 6.42 -2.35
C ASN A 91 29.38 7.42 -1.26
N GLY A 92 30.29 8.31 -0.87
CA GLY A 92 30.03 9.40 0.06
C GLY A 92 28.94 10.33 -0.45
N PHE A 93 29.03 10.79 -1.71
CA PHE A 93 27.99 11.61 -2.32
C PHE A 93 26.65 10.89 -2.43
N ILE A 94 26.65 9.60 -2.77
CA ILE A 94 25.44 8.78 -2.85
C ILE A 94 24.78 8.67 -1.48
N HIS A 95 25.54 8.44 -0.40
CA HIS A 95 25.00 8.34 0.96
C HIS A 95 24.44 9.68 1.48
N SER A 96 25.02 10.80 1.08
CA SER A 96 24.55 12.14 1.42
C SER A 96 23.48 12.70 0.47
N ASN A 97 22.95 11.87 -0.44
CA ASN A 97 21.97 12.25 -1.47
C ASN A 97 22.42 13.40 -2.41
N GLN A 98 23.75 13.56 -2.62
CA GLN A 98 24.32 14.57 -3.51
C GLN A 98 24.67 13.99 -4.89
N PHE A 99 23.66 13.45 -5.58
CA PHE A 99 23.84 12.75 -6.87
C PHE A 99 24.37 13.69 -7.96
N GLU A 100 23.97 14.97 -7.91
CA GLU A 100 24.44 15.99 -8.85
C GLU A 100 25.97 16.15 -8.86
N LYS A 101 26.65 15.82 -7.76
CA LYS A 101 28.10 15.85 -7.65
C LYS A 101 28.77 14.51 -7.98
N ALA A 102 28.04 13.40 -7.77
CA ALA A 102 28.57 12.06 -7.99
C ALA A 102 28.79 11.75 -9.48
N VAL A 103 27.83 12.12 -10.36
CA VAL A 103 27.90 11.87 -11.80
C VAL A 103 29.07 12.65 -12.46
N PRO A 104 29.22 13.98 -12.26
CA PRO A 104 30.37 14.72 -12.79
C PRO A 104 31.71 14.22 -12.26
N LEU A 105 31.75 13.73 -11.00
CA LEU A 105 32.99 13.15 -10.46
C LEU A 105 33.36 11.87 -11.22
N LEU A 106 32.39 10.99 -11.51
CA LEU A 106 32.61 9.79 -12.30
C LEU A 106 33.16 10.11 -13.70
N ASP A 107 32.54 11.07 -14.41
CA ASP A 107 32.98 11.51 -15.72
C ASP A 107 34.43 12.09 -15.69
N LYS A 108 34.74 12.83 -14.61
CA LYS A 108 36.10 13.39 -14.42
C LYS A 108 37.15 12.29 -14.18
N ILE A 109 36.78 11.26 -13.43
CA ILE A 109 37.64 10.10 -13.14
C ILE A 109 37.95 9.33 -14.44
N VAL A 110 36.94 9.12 -15.29
CA VAL A 110 37.11 8.48 -16.61
C VAL A 110 38.02 9.32 -17.50
N LYS A 111 37.82 10.65 -17.56
CA LYS A 111 38.67 11.57 -18.32
C LYS A 111 40.14 11.59 -17.85
N LEU A 112 40.38 11.32 -16.57
CA LEU A 112 41.72 11.18 -15.98
C LEU A 112 42.37 9.81 -16.27
N GLY A 113 41.71 8.94 -17.05
CA GLY A 113 42.22 7.62 -17.44
C GLY A 113 41.97 6.50 -16.43
N PHE A 114 41.24 6.76 -15.35
CA PHE A 114 40.85 5.68 -14.44
C PHE A 114 39.68 4.90 -15.03
N GLN A 115 39.71 3.59 -14.85
CA GLN A 115 38.62 2.70 -15.28
C GLN A 115 37.68 2.36 -14.11
N PRO A 116 36.45 2.90 -14.08
CA PRO A 116 35.46 2.50 -13.07
C PRO A 116 35.12 1.02 -13.17
N THR A 117 34.95 0.40 -12.01
CA THR A 117 34.59 -1.03 -11.92
C THR A 117 33.07 -1.22 -11.88
N LEU A 118 32.59 -2.47 -12.06
CA LEU A 118 31.19 -2.83 -11.84
C LEU A 118 30.69 -2.40 -10.45
N VAL A 119 31.55 -2.40 -9.43
CA VAL A 119 31.21 -1.94 -8.08
C VAL A 119 30.93 -0.43 -8.06
N THR A 120 31.75 0.36 -8.76
CA THR A 120 31.56 1.82 -8.87
C THR A 120 30.26 2.15 -9.58
N TYR A 121 30.00 1.54 -10.74
CA TYR A 121 28.74 1.69 -11.48
C TYR A 121 27.55 1.19 -10.69
N GLY A 122 27.63 0.00 -10.06
CA GLY A 122 26.57 -0.57 -9.24
C GLY A 122 26.16 0.34 -8.08
N SER A 123 27.12 1.00 -7.43
CA SER A 123 26.84 2.00 -6.40
C SER A 123 26.11 3.22 -6.96
N MET A 124 26.54 3.73 -8.12
CA MET A 124 25.89 4.85 -8.81
C MET A 124 24.45 4.51 -9.21
N PHE A 125 24.21 3.35 -9.82
CA PHE A 125 22.87 2.91 -10.20
C PHE A 125 21.96 2.78 -8.98
N LYS A 126 22.42 2.13 -7.89
CA LYS A 126 21.66 2.06 -6.64
C LYS A 126 21.31 3.44 -6.09
N GLY A 127 22.25 4.37 -6.17
CA GLY A 127 22.02 5.75 -5.74
C GLY A 127 20.94 6.44 -6.56
N LEU A 128 21.09 6.50 -7.87
CA LEU A 128 20.13 7.13 -8.79
C LEU A 128 18.74 6.49 -8.71
N CYS A 129 18.67 5.16 -8.66
CA CYS A 129 17.41 4.44 -8.52
C CYS A 129 16.72 4.70 -7.18
N ARG A 130 17.47 4.89 -6.08
CA ARG A 130 16.88 5.23 -4.77
C ARG A 130 16.34 6.65 -4.71
N SER A 131 16.88 7.57 -5.50
CA SER A 131 16.37 8.94 -5.60
C SER A 131 15.26 9.11 -6.63
N GLY A 132 14.86 8.04 -7.34
CA GLY A 132 13.87 8.10 -8.42
C GLY A 132 14.40 8.73 -9.73
N ASP A 133 15.72 9.00 -9.84
CA ASP A 133 16.29 9.54 -11.07
C ASP A 133 16.53 8.43 -12.11
N ASN A 134 15.45 7.92 -12.66
CA ASN A 134 15.47 6.90 -13.71
C ASN A 134 16.09 7.42 -15.00
N ALA A 135 15.90 8.70 -15.31
CA ALA A 135 16.49 9.32 -16.51
C ALA A 135 18.01 9.37 -16.40
N GLY A 136 18.54 9.77 -15.24
CA GLY A 136 19.97 9.73 -14.93
C GLY A 136 20.54 8.32 -14.97
N ALA A 137 19.81 7.34 -14.44
CA ALA A 137 20.21 5.92 -14.49
C ALA A 137 20.30 5.39 -15.93
N LEU A 138 19.31 5.65 -16.77
CA LEU A 138 19.34 5.26 -18.18
C LEU A 138 20.47 5.95 -18.95
N LYS A 139 20.70 7.24 -18.70
CA LYS A 139 21.83 7.97 -19.30
C LYS A 139 23.17 7.38 -18.88
N LEU A 140 23.32 7.05 -17.60
CA LEU A 140 24.54 6.40 -17.10
C LEU A 140 24.77 5.03 -17.73
N LEU A 141 23.69 4.27 -17.98
CA LEU A 141 23.77 2.98 -18.68
C LEU A 141 24.31 3.15 -20.10
N ARG A 142 23.82 4.15 -20.86
CA ARG A 142 24.32 4.44 -22.21
C ARG A 142 25.78 4.90 -22.18
N ASN A 143 26.16 5.72 -21.21
CA ASN A 143 27.57 6.14 -21.07
C ASN A 143 28.47 4.94 -20.76
N MET A 144 28.05 4.05 -19.86
CA MET A 144 28.81 2.84 -19.53
C MET A 144 29.04 1.96 -20.78
N GLU A 145 28.02 1.80 -21.61
CA GLU A 145 28.08 1.06 -22.86
C GLU A 145 29.03 1.74 -23.89
N SER A 146 28.96 3.07 -23.99
CA SER A 146 29.78 3.81 -24.93
C SER A 146 31.26 3.84 -24.55
N TYR A 147 31.60 3.84 -23.28
CA TYR A 147 32.99 3.79 -22.81
C TYR A 147 33.63 2.40 -23.05
N GLY A 148 32.86 1.33 -23.14
CA GLY A 148 33.32 -0.01 -23.50
C GLY A 148 34.26 -0.71 -22.50
N HIS A 149 34.68 -0.04 -21.44
CA HIS A 149 35.63 -0.59 -20.46
C HIS A 149 35.01 -1.56 -19.50
N CYS A 150 33.70 -1.48 -19.30
CA CYS A 150 32.94 -2.32 -18.38
C CYS A 150 31.55 -2.54 -18.95
N LEU A 151 31.19 -3.78 -19.21
CA LEU A 151 29.87 -4.11 -19.76
C LEU A 151 28.83 -4.22 -18.65
N PRO A 152 27.60 -3.70 -18.86
CA PRO A 152 26.50 -3.88 -17.93
C PRO A 152 26.19 -5.37 -17.75
N ASN A 153 25.87 -5.75 -16.51
CA ASN A 153 25.50 -7.11 -16.16
C ASN A 153 24.04 -7.19 -15.72
N VAL A 154 23.55 -8.42 -15.43
CA VAL A 154 22.18 -8.67 -14.96
C VAL A 154 21.81 -7.84 -13.74
N VAL A 155 22.76 -7.58 -12.81
CA VAL A 155 22.50 -6.82 -11.58
C VAL A 155 22.16 -5.35 -11.90
N ILE A 156 22.88 -4.74 -12.82
CA ILE A 156 22.64 -3.35 -13.24
C ILE A 156 21.28 -3.22 -13.92
N TYR A 157 21.00 -4.10 -14.90
CA TYR A 157 19.69 -4.11 -15.57
C TYR A 157 18.55 -4.32 -14.59
N SER A 158 18.64 -5.32 -13.69
CA SER A 158 17.60 -5.59 -12.69
C SER A 158 17.41 -4.43 -11.70
N THR A 159 18.48 -3.72 -11.33
CA THR A 159 18.38 -2.53 -10.46
C THR A 159 17.60 -1.40 -11.12
N ILE A 160 17.84 -1.13 -12.41
CA ILE A 160 17.13 -0.09 -13.16
C ILE A 160 15.67 -0.50 -13.41
N ILE A 161 15.44 -1.77 -13.78
CA ILE A 161 14.10 -2.34 -13.98
C ILE A 161 13.28 -2.23 -12.68
N ASP A 162 13.88 -2.54 -11.52
CA ASP A 162 13.22 -2.41 -10.21
C ASP A 162 12.81 -0.96 -9.91
N SER A 163 13.69 0.00 -10.20
CA SER A 163 13.38 1.41 -10.02
C SER A 163 12.22 1.87 -10.94
N LEU A 164 12.28 1.49 -12.21
CA LEU A 164 11.23 1.82 -13.19
C LEU A 164 9.87 1.20 -12.78
N CYS A 165 9.86 -0.03 -12.27
CA CYS A 165 8.64 -0.68 -11.78
C CYS A 165 8.07 0.02 -10.55
N LYS A 166 8.91 0.43 -9.59
CA LYS A 166 8.49 1.18 -8.40
C LYS A 166 7.86 2.53 -8.74
N ASP A 167 8.40 3.19 -9.75
CA ASP A 167 7.88 4.49 -10.24
C ASP A 167 6.75 4.31 -11.28
N GLN A 168 6.18 3.11 -11.40
CA GLN A 168 5.06 2.76 -12.30
C GLN A 168 5.37 2.99 -13.79
N LEU A 169 6.65 3.02 -14.18
CA LEU A 169 7.11 3.18 -15.56
C LEU A 169 7.30 1.83 -16.27
N LEU A 170 6.32 0.93 -16.12
CA LEU A 170 6.38 -0.43 -16.63
C LEU A 170 6.71 -0.56 -18.13
N PRO A 171 6.17 0.29 -19.05
CA PRO A 171 6.55 0.22 -20.46
C PRO A 171 8.06 0.43 -20.71
N GLN A 172 8.72 1.27 -19.90
CA GLN A 172 10.16 1.48 -20.00
C GLN A 172 10.94 0.30 -19.42
N ALA A 173 10.46 -0.28 -18.31
CA ALA A 173 11.03 -1.48 -17.72
C ALA A 173 11.00 -2.66 -18.70
N LEU A 174 9.88 -2.88 -19.40
CA LEU A 174 9.74 -3.92 -20.42
C LEU A 174 10.63 -3.71 -21.63
N ARG A 175 10.81 -2.45 -22.08
CA ARG A 175 11.78 -2.14 -23.14
C ARG A 175 13.20 -2.50 -22.72
N LEU A 176 13.58 -2.15 -21.50
CA LEU A 176 14.91 -2.45 -20.96
C LEU A 176 15.12 -3.96 -20.77
N PHE A 177 14.09 -4.69 -20.37
CA PHE A 177 14.10 -6.15 -20.29
C PHE A 177 14.31 -6.82 -21.66
N LYS A 178 13.62 -6.34 -22.70
CA LYS A 178 13.83 -6.82 -24.08
C LYS A 178 15.23 -6.52 -24.56
N GLU A 179 15.73 -5.30 -24.30
CA GLU A 179 17.09 -4.89 -24.66
C GLU A 179 18.15 -5.77 -24.00
N MET A 180 18.00 -6.06 -22.71
CA MET A 180 18.87 -6.97 -21.96
C MET A 180 18.97 -8.34 -22.64
N LYS A 181 17.85 -8.92 -23.06
CA LYS A 181 17.80 -10.22 -23.77
C LYS A 181 18.49 -10.16 -25.14
N VAL A 182 18.26 -9.08 -25.91
CA VAL A 182 18.89 -8.88 -27.23
C VAL A 182 20.41 -8.78 -27.09
N LYS A 183 20.91 -8.19 -25.99
CA LYS A 183 22.35 -8.09 -25.70
C LYS A 183 22.97 -9.38 -25.16
N GLY A 184 22.19 -10.47 -25.07
CA GLY A 184 22.67 -11.75 -24.56
C GLY A 184 22.83 -11.81 -23.04
N ILE A 185 22.30 -10.83 -22.31
CA ILE A 185 22.32 -10.83 -20.84
C ILE A 185 21.09 -11.59 -20.36
N SER A 186 21.29 -12.80 -19.83
CA SER A 186 20.17 -13.66 -19.36
C SER A 186 19.52 -13.07 -18.11
N PRO A 187 18.17 -12.82 -18.13
CA PRO A 187 17.42 -12.45 -16.95
C PRO A 187 17.52 -13.54 -15.87
N ASN A 188 17.47 -13.13 -14.61
CA ASN A 188 17.46 -14.06 -13.47
C ASN A 188 16.15 -13.94 -12.68
N VAL A 189 16.02 -14.73 -11.59
CA VAL A 189 14.85 -14.69 -10.69
C VAL A 189 14.49 -13.27 -10.29
N VAL A 190 15.47 -12.46 -9.87
CA VAL A 190 15.22 -11.07 -9.43
C VAL A 190 14.61 -10.23 -10.54
N THR A 191 15.08 -10.37 -11.78
CA THR A 191 14.55 -9.62 -12.93
C THR A 191 13.08 -9.96 -13.19
N TYR A 192 12.73 -11.25 -13.22
CA TYR A 192 11.36 -11.70 -13.44
C TYR A 192 10.44 -11.31 -12.28
N THR A 193 10.86 -11.57 -11.03
CA THR A 193 10.10 -11.22 -9.82
C THR A 193 9.77 -9.74 -9.75
N THR A 194 10.74 -8.90 -10.13
CA THR A 194 10.55 -7.44 -10.16
C THR A 194 9.53 -7.00 -11.20
N LEU A 195 9.58 -7.58 -12.41
CA LEU A 195 8.61 -7.28 -13.48
C LEU A 195 7.21 -7.77 -13.12
N ILE A 196 7.09 -9.01 -12.60
CA ILE A 196 5.82 -9.57 -12.11
C ILE A 196 5.23 -8.64 -11.05
N ARG A 197 6.02 -8.21 -10.07
CA ARG A 197 5.58 -7.25 -9.06
C ARG A 197 5.09 -5.94 -9.66
N GLY A 198 5.83 -5.36 -10.62
CA GLY A 198 5.45 -4.14 -11.31
C GLY A 198 4.13 -4.27 -12.08
N MET A 199 3.89 -5.40 -12.73
CA MET A 199 2.63 -5.71 -13.42
C MET A 199 1.47 -5.84 -12.43
N LEU A 200 1.67 -6.58 -11.33
CA LEU A 200 0.65 -6.79 -10.30
C LEU A 200 0.23 -5.50 -9.61
N THR A 201 1.19 -4.59 -9.32
CA THR A 201 0.87 -3.27 -8.73
C THR A 201 0.04 -2.39 -9.66
N LEU A 202 0.09 -2.62 -10.97
CA LEU A 202 -0.71 -1.91 -11.99
C LEU A 202 -1.99 -2.68 -12.39
N GLY A 203 -2.31 -3.78 -11.72
CA GLY A 203 -3.48 -4.60 -12.01
C GLY A 203 -3.39 -5.41 -13.32
N GLN A 204 -2.19 -5.54 -13.90
CA GLN A 204 -1.95 -6.29 -15.15
C GLN A 204 -1.67 -7.77 -14.86
N GLN A 205 -2.69 -8.49 -14.44
CA GLN A 205 -2.56 -9.87 -13.97
C GLN A 205 -2.25 -10.87 -15.09
N LYS A 206 -2.87 -10.68 -16.26
CA LYS A 206 -2.63 -11.55 -17.42
C LYS A 206 -1.18 -11.49 -17.88
N GLU A 207 -0.64 -10.29 -17.98
CA GLU A 207 0.75 -10.04 -18.35
C GLU A 207 1.72 -10.61 -17.29
N ALA A 208 1.36 -10.50 -16.02
CA ALA A 208 2.15 -11.10 -14.94
C ALA A 208 2.20 -12.63 -15.03
N GLN A 209 1.07 -13.27 -15.38
CA GLN A 209 0.99 -14.72 -15.59
C GLN A 209 1.78 -15.17 -16.83
N GLU A 210 1.76 -14.40 -17.91
CA GLU A 210 2.59 -14.64 -19.09
C GLU A 210 4.08 -14.54 -18.75
N MET A 211 4.48 -13.55 -17.96
CA MET A 211 5.86 -13.37 -17.50
C MET A 211 6.33 -14.52 -16.60
N LEU A 212 5.47 -15.02 -15.73
CA LEU A 212 5.75 -16.23 -14.93
C LEU A 212 5.94 -17.45 -15.83
N THR A 213 5.07 -17.62 -16.83
CA THR A 213 5.17 -18.71 -17.79
C THR A 213 6.48 -18.64 -18.59
N GLU A 214 6.90 -17.44 -18.98
CA GLU A 214 8.20 -17.22 -19.62
C GLU A 214 9.37 -17.57 -18.69
N MET A 215 9.30 -17.18 -17.42
CA MET A 215 10.30 -17.52 -16.39
C MET A 215 10.48 -19.04 -16.27
N LEU A 216 9.38 -19.78 -16.18
CA LEU A 216 9.39 -21.24 -16.07
C LEU A 216 9.90 -21.92 -17.36
N ARG A 217 9.53 -21.42 -18.54
CA ARG A 217 10.05 -21.93 -19.84
C ARG A 217 11.56 -21.74 -19.96
N ASN A 218 12.11 -20.71 -19.35
CA ASN A 218 13.55 -20.48 -19.31
C ASN A 218 14.27 -21.26 -18.20
N ASN A 219 13.61 -22.23 -17.56
CA ASN A 219 14.11 -23.03 -16.45
C ASN A 219 14.58 -22.20 -15.24
N ILE A 220 13.98 -21.02 -15.04
CA ILE A 220 14.24 -20.19 -13.87
C ILE A 220 13.17 -20.50 -12.83
N THR A 221 13.59 -21.09 -11.71
CA THR A 221 12.69 -21.43 -10.60
C THR A 221 12.29 -20.18 -9.83
N PRO A 222 10.97 -19.95 -9.59
CA PRO A 222 10.53 -18.89 -8.69
C PRO A 222 11.14 -19.04 -7.29
N ASP A 223 11.42 -17.93 -6.63
CA ASP A 223 11.80 -17.89 -5.23
C ASP A 223 10.59 -17.70 -4.30
N ILE A 224 10.81 -17.75 -2.99
CA ILE A 224 9.76 -17.56 -1.98
C ILE A 224 8.97 -16.27 -2.23
N GLN A 225 9.66 -15.17 -2.57
CA GLN A 225 9.00 -13.89 -2.85
C GLN A 225 8.07 -13.96 -4.06
N THR A 226 8.49 -14.66 -5.11
CA THR A 226 7.66 -14.86 -6.31
C THR A 226 6.42 -15.67 -5.97
N TYR A 227 6.57 -16.78 -5.23
CA TYR A 227 5.45 -17.61 -4.79
C TYR A 227 4.46 -16.83 -3.92
N SER A 228 4.95 -16.08 -2.91
CA SER A 228 4.10 -15.29 -2.02
C SER A 228 3.30 -14.22 -2.76
N MET A 229 3.92 -13.54 -3.74
CA MET A 229 3.23 -12.55 -4.58
C MET A 229 2.15 -13.18 -5.47
N LEU A 230 2.40 -14.37 -6.01
CA LEU A 230 1.43 -15.08 -6.83
C LEU A 230 0.23 -15.52 -5.98
N ILE A 231 0.48 -16.07 -4.80
CA ILE A 231 -0.56 -16.46 -3.84
C ILE A 231 -1.43 -15.24 -3.51
N ASP A 232 -0.82 -14.11 -3.13
CA ASP A 232 -1.53 -12.86 -2.83
C ASP A 232 -2.38 -12.37 -4.04
N MET A 233 -1.83 -12.43 -5.24
CA MET A 233 -2.54 -12.08 -6.47
C MET A 233 -3.78 -12.94 -6.67
N TYR A 234 -3.63 -14.28 -6.64
CA TYR A 234 -4.75 -15.19 -6.86
C TYR A 234 -5.82 -15.07 -5.76
N CYS A 235 -5.41 -14.82 -4.51
CA CYS A 235 -6.32 -14.55 -3.40
C CYS A 235 -7.15 -13.28 -3.63
N LYS A 236 -6.52 -12.19 -4.07
CA LYS A 236 -7.21 -10.93 -4.41
C LYS A 236 -8.17 -11.06 -5.58
N ASP A 237 -7.88 -11.96 -6.52
CA ASP A 237 -8.78 -12.29 -7.64
C ASP A 237 -9.93 -13.23 -7.26
N GLY A 238 -9.98 -13.65 -6.00
CA GLY A 238 -10.96 -14.63 -5.54
C GLY A 238 -10.70 -16.06 -6.02
N LYS A 239 -9.54 -16.35 -6.61
CA LYS A 239 -9.13 -17.68 -7.09
C LYS A 239 -8.30 -18.41 -6.03
N VAL A 240 -8.89 -18.59 -4.86
CA VAL A 240 -8.18 -19.14 -3.69
C VAL A 240 -7.75 -20.60 -3.92
N GLY A 241 -8.48 -21.36 -4.76
CA GLY A 241 -8.08 -22.72 -5.17
C GLY A 241 -6.72 -22.75 -5.85
N GLU A 242 -6.52 -21.87 -6.84
CA GLU A 242 -5.24 -21.76 -7.56
C GLU A 242 -4.12 -21.26 -6.63
N ALA A 243 -4.44 -20.35 -5.70
CA ALA A 243 -3.49 -19.88 -4.68
C ALA A 243 -3.01 -21.05 -3.79
N ARG A 244 -3.94 -21.91 -3.36
CA ARG A 244 -3.63 -23.12 -2.59
C ARG A 244 -2.75 -24.09 -3.38
N ASP A 245 -3.05 -24.32 -4.66
CA ASP A 245 -2.25 -25.22 -5.50
C ASP A 245 -0.82 -24.71 -5.66
N ILE A 246 -0.64 -23.39 -5.77
CA ILE A 246 0.70 -22.75 -5.78
C ILE A 246 1.41 -22.92 -4.44
N PHE A 247 0.69 -22.80 -3.32
CA PHE A 247 1.23 -23.00 -1.98
C PHE A 247 1.72 -24.45 -1.79
N VAL A 248 0.91 -25.43 -2.21
CA VAL A 248 1.28 -26.85 -2.18
C VAL A 248 2.51 -27.10 -3.07
N HIS A 249 2.51 -26.59 -4.30
CA HIS A 249 3.65 -26.75 -5.21
C HIS A 249 4.95 -26.13 -4.66
N MET A 250 4.85 -24.99 -3.97
CA MET A 250 5.97 -24.35 -3.26
C MET A 250 6.55 -25.29 -2.19
N THR A 251 5.68 -25.89 -1.36
CA THR A 251 6.10 -26.78 -0.25
C THR A 251 6.66 -28.10 -0.77
N GLU A 252 6.07 -28.69 -1.82
CA GLU A 252 6.59 -29.89 -2.48
C GLU A 252 7.99 -29.70 -3.08
N ARG A 253 8.32 -28.47 -3.48
CA ARG A 253 9.67 -28.11 -3.94
C ARG A 253 10.66 -27.82 -2.82
N GLY A 254 10.26 -28.01 -1.57
CA GLY A 254 11.11 -27.83 -0.39
C GLY A 254 11.28 -26.39 0.06
N PHE A 255 10.51 -25.43 -0.47
CA PHE A 255 10.48 -24.07 0.07
C PHE A 255 9.65 -24.04 1.34
N VAL A 256 10.18 -23.45 2.40
CA VAL A 256 9.44 -23.24 3.65
C VAL A 256 8.66 -21.93 3.53
N PRO A 257 7.31 -21.96 3.60
CA PRO A 257 6.51 -20.74 3.56
C PRO A 257 6.87 -19.83 4.73
N ASP A 258 6.98 -18.54 4.47
CA ASP A 258 7.19 -17.52 5.48
C ASP A 258 5.85 -16.91 5.95
N ILE A 259 5.93 -16.03 6.94
CA ILE A 259 4.75 -15.37 7.51
C ILE A 259 3.93 -14.62 6.43
N ILE A 260 4.60 -14.06 5.42
CA ILE A 260 3.95 -13.33 4.32
C ILE A 260 3.12 -14.27 3.46
N THR A 261 3.69 -15.45 3.15
CA THR A 261 3.01 -16.48 2.36
C THR A 261 1.76 -17.01 3.06
N TYR A 262 1.90 -17.34 4.36
CA TYR A 262 0.75 -17.79 5.17
C TYR A 262 -0.31 -16.73 5.28
N SER A 263 0.06 -15.48 5.60
CA SER A 263 -0.89 -14.37 5.76
C SER A 263 -1.63 -14.04 4.46
N ALA A 264 -0.97 -14.13 3.30
CA ALA A 264 -1.61 -13.91 2.01
C ALA A 264 -2.69 -14.97 1.71
N LEU A 265 -2.41 -16.25 1.98
CA LEU A 265 -3.37 -17.34 1.76
C LEU A 265 -4.50 -17.31 2.79
N LEU A 266 -4.20 -17.00 4.06
CA LEU A 266 -5.20 -16.79 5.12
C LEU A 266 -6.17 -15.67 4.76
N ASP A 267 -5.66 -14.53 4.29
CA ASP A 267 -6.50 -13.41 3.86
C ASP A 267 -7.41 -13.83 2.69
N GLY A 268 -6.90 -14.62 1.76
CA GLY A 268 -7.68 -15.19 0.67
C GLY A 268 -8.86 -16.05 1.16
N TYR A 269 -8.63 -16.97 2.09
CA TYR A 269 -9.69 -17.78 2.69
C TYR A 269 -10.71 -16.91 3.45
N CYS A 270 -10.22 -15.92 4.21
CA CYS A 270 -11.07 -14.97 4.94
C CYS A 270 -11.96 -14.14 4.00
N LEU A 271 -11.44 -13.68 2.86
CA LEU A 271 -12.20 -12.93 1.86
C LEU A 271 -13.32 -13.76 1.22
N ARG A 272 -13.12 -15.07 1.07
CA ARG A 272 -14.11 -16.01 0.57
C ARG A 272 -15.06 -16.54 1.63
N GLY A 273 -14.81 -16.25 2.90
CA GLY A 273 -15.57 -16.80 4.03
C GLY A 273 -15.27 -18.28 4.32
N GLU A 274 -14.19 -18.83 3.77
CA GLU A 274 -13.75 -20.21 3.97
C GLU A 274 -12.98 -20.34 5.29
N MET A 275 -13.66 -20.02 6.41
CA MET A 275 -13.04 -19.85 7.73
C MET A 275 -12.46 -21.13 8.31
N ASP A 276 -13.04 -22.30 7.99
CA ASP A 276 -12.55 -23.58 8.48
C ASP A 276 -11.21 -23.96 7.82
N GLU A 277 -11.00 -23.57 6.56
CA GLU A 277 -9.70 -23.73 5.87
C GLU A 277 -8.67 -22.71 6.39
N ALA A 278 -9.12 -21.50 6.76
CA ALA A 278 -8.25 -20.50 7.37
C ALA A 278 -7.71 -20.97 8.74
N GLU A 279 -8.54 -21.61 9.58
CA GLU A 279 -8.09 -22.18 10.86
C GLU A 279 -7.08 -23.30 10.66
N LYS A 280 -7.35 -24.25 9.77
CA LYS A 280 -6.41 -25.32 9.45
C LYS A 280 -5.06 -24.79 8.97
N LEU A 281 -5.08 -23.73 8.15
CA LEU A 281 -3.86 -23.10 7.67
C LEU A 281 -3.10 -22.39 8.80
N MET A 282 -3.80 -21.79 9.77
CA MET A 282 -3.18 -21.20 10.96
C MET A 282 -2.52 -22.27 11.83
N ASP A 283 -3.19 -23.42 12.04
CA ASP A 283 -2.62 -24.55 12.79
C ASP A 283 -1.35 -25.07 12.09
N LEU A 284 -1.40 -25.26 10.77
CA LEU A 284 -0.25 -25.67 9.96
C LEU A 284 0.91 -24.66 10.04
N MET A 285 0.61 -23.35 10.08
CA MET A 285 1.61 -22.30 10.26
C MET A 285 2.35 -22.46 11.59
N VAL A 286 1.60 -22.71 12.67
CA VAL A 286 2.16 -22.93 14.02
C VAL A 286 2.97 -24.24 14.08
N GLU A 287 2.46 -25.33 13.51
CA GLU A 287 3.15 -26.62 13.45
C GLU A 287 4.50 -26.53 12.71
N ASN A 288 4.56 -25.71 11.67
CA ASN A 288 5.80 -25.45 10.92
C ASN A 288 6.74 -24.43 11.61
N GLY A 289 6.43 -24.04 12.86
CA GLY A 289 7.25 -23.12 13.64
C GLY A 289 7.18 -21.66 13.22
N CYS A 290 6.26 -21.31 12.32
CA CYS A 290 5.99 -19.92 11.92
C CYS A 290 4.97 -19.31 12.88
N LYS A 291 5.40 -18.40 13.75
CA LYS A 291 4.50 -17.78 14.74
C LYS A 291 3.58 -16.75 14.07
N PRO A 292 2.26 -16.86 14.27
CA PRO A 292 1.33 -15.84 13.84
C PRO A 292 1.65 -14.48 14.47
N ASP A 293 1.49 -13.41 13.70
CA ASP A 293 1.68 -12.04 14.15
C ASP A 293 0.34 -11.27 14.24
N VAL A 294 0.44 -9.99 14.56
CA VAL A 294 -0.73 -9.09 14.67
C VAL A 294 -1.53 -9.04 13.36
N VAL A 295 -0.86 -9.15 12.21
CA VAL A 295 -1.52 -9.11 10.89
C VAL A 295 -2.32 -10.38 10.67
N THR A 296 -1.73 -11.54 10.96
CA THR A 296 -2.38 -12.85 10.85
C THR A 296 -3.67 -12.91 11.68
N TYR A 297 -3.59 -12.53 12.97
CA TYR A 297 -4.77 -12.48 13.85
C TYR A 297 -5.80 -11.48 13.36
N SER A 298 -5.39 -10.29 12.90
CA SER A 298 -6.32 -9.26 12.41
C SER A 298 -7.06 -9.70 11.15
N SER A 299 -6.41 -10.43 10.23
CA SER A 299 -7.05 -11.00 9.05
C SER A 299 -8.10 -12.05 9.42
N LEU A 300 -7.79 -12.95 10.36
CA LEU A 300 -8.76 -13.95 10.85
C LEU A 300 -9.94 -13.30 11.58
N ILE A 301 -9.69 -12.34 12.47
CA ILE A 301 -10.73 -11.57 13.16
C ILE A 301 -11.66 -10.90 12.14
N ASN A 302 -11.08 -10.27 11.08
CA ASN A 302 -11.86 -9.66 10.02
C ASN A 302 -12.72 -10.69 9.25
N GLY A 303 -12.16 -11.85 8.92
CA GLY A 303 -12.88 -12.94 8.28
C GLY A 303 -14.07 -13.42 9.12
N TYR A 304 -13.87 -13.65 10.42
CA TYR A 304 -14.93 -14.07 11.33
C TYR A 304 -15.99 -12.99 11.52
N CYS A 305 -15.60 -11.72 11.62
CA CYS A 305 -16.53 -10.60 11.69
C CYS A 305 -17.42 -10.51 10.43
N LYS A 306 -16.82 -10.64 9.24
CA LYS A 306 -17.57 -10.67 7.96
C LYS A 306 -18.52 -11.87 7.85
N SER A 307 -18.11 -13.02 8.39
CA SER A 307 -18.91 -14.24 8.43
C SER A 307 -19.97 -14.24 9.57
N LYS A 308 -20.12 -13.13 10.29
CA LYS A 308 -21.03 -12.96 11.44
C LYS A 308 -20.78 -13.94 12.59
N ARG A 309 -19.58 -14.47 12.73
CA ARG A 309 -19.16 -15.38 13.81
C ARG A 309 -18.34 -14.59 14.86
N ILE A 310 -18.97 -13.56 15.45
CA ILE A 310 -18.32 -12.57 16.32
C ILE A 310 -17.71 -13.21 17.56
N ASP A 311 -18.36 -14.21 18.16
CA ASP A 311 -17.85 -14.91 19.36
C ASP A 311 -16.46 -15.53 19.09
N ARG A 312 -16.25 -16.11 17.89
CA ARG A 312 -14.95 -16.66 17.52
C ARG A 312 -13.90 -15.55 17.30
N ALA A 313 -14.31 -14.42 16.72
CA ALA A 313 -13.43 -13.25 16.57
C ALA A 313 -12.97 -12.71 17.93
N LEU A 314 -13.85 -12.68 18.93
CA LEU A 314 -13.52 -12.30 20.31
C LEU A 314 -12.60 -13.32 20.99
N GLY A 315 -12.78 -14.61 20.72
CA GLY A 315 -11.87 -15.66 21.17
C GLY A 315 -10.46 -15.47 20.63
N LEU A 316 -10.32 -15.14 19.33
CA LEU A 316 -9.02 -14.86 18.72
C LEU A 316 -8.35 -13.60 19.29
N LEU A 317 -9.13 -12.58 19.68
CA LEU A 317 -8.59 -11.42 20.39
C LEU A 317 -7.98 -11.82 21.74
N GLN A 318 -8.64 -12.73 22.49
CA GLN A 318 -8.11 -13.25 23.75
C GLN A 318 -6.85 -14.10 23.53
N GLU A 319 -6.83 -14.94 22.50
CA GLU A 319 -5.65 -15.71 22.11
C GLU A 319 -4.47 -14.79 21.75
N MET A 320 -4.74 -13.68 21.04
CA MET A 320 -3.76 -12.66 20.70
C MET A 320 -3.13 -12.03 21.95
N HIS A 321 -3.96 -11.67 22.94
CA HIS A 321 -3.45 -11.16 24.23
C HIS A 321 -2.66 -12.21 25.00
N PHE A 322 -3.11 -13.47 25.02
CA PHE A 322 -2.39 -14.57 25.66
C PHE A 322 -0.99 -14.77 25.04
N ASN A 323 -0.86 -14.56 23.74
CA ASN A 323 0.42 -14.62 23.01
C ASN A 323 1.26 -13.32 23.10
N GLU A 324 0.92 -12.42 24.02
CA GLU A 324 1.60 -11.11 24.21
C GLU A 324 1.61 -10.22 22.96
N LEU A 325 0.67 -10.44 22.03
CA LEU A 325 0.50 -9.63 20.83
C LEU A 325 -0.48 -8.48 21.12
N ALA A 326 -0.01 -7.24 21.02
CA ALA A 326 -0.86 -6.06 21.21
C ALA A 326 -1.75 -5.83 19.96
N PRO A 327 -3.09 -5.81 20.09
CA PRO A 327 -3.98 -5.43 19.01
C PRO A 327 -3.65 -4.03 18.49
N ASN A 328 -3.81 -3.82 17.20
CA ASN A 328 -3.60 -2.52 16.57
C ASN A 328 -4.94 -1.82 16.27
N VAL A 329 -4.87 -0.59 15.74
CA VAL A 329 -6.05 0.20 15.38
C VAL A 329 -6.97 -0.55 14.41
N ILE A 330 -6.41 -1.32 13.47
CA ILE A 330 -7.18 -2.10 12.48
C ILE A 330 -7.97 -3.20 13.16
N THR A 331 -7.37 -3.91 14.13
CA THR A 331 -8.03 -4.97 14.91
C THR A 331 -9.26 -4.42 15.66
N TYR A 332 -9.06 -3.30 16.38
CA TYR A 332 -10.16 -2.66 17.11
C TYR A 332 -11.24 -2.11 16.18
N ASN A 333 -10.88 -1.45 15.08
CA ASN A 333 -11.82 -0.92 14.09
C ASN A 333 -12.72 -2.03 13.53
N THR A 334 -12.12 -3.18 13.20
CA THR A 334 -12.85 -4.35 12.68
C THR A 334 -13.86 -4.89 13.69
N LEU A 335 -13.46 -5.02 14.96
CA LEU A 335 -14.34 -5.50 16.02
C LEU A 335 -15.45 -4.50 16.34
N ILE A 336 -15.12 -3.21 16.45
CA ILE A 336 -16.10 -2.14 16.70
C ILE A 336 -17.15 -2.11 15.57
N ASP A 337 -16.72 -2.15 14.31
CA ASP A 337 -17.63 -2.16 13.15
C ASP A 337 -18.56 -3.39 13.16
N ALA A 338 -18.00 -4.57 13.42
CA ALA A 338 -18.77 -5.81 13.47
C ALA A 338 -19.79 -5.80 14.62
N LEU A 339 -19.39 -5.38 15.82
CA LEU A 339 -20.26 -5.28 16.98
C LEU A 339 -21.37 -4.24 16.79
N CYS A 340 -21.06 -3.12 16.15
CA CYS A 340 -22.05 -2.10 15.79
C CYS A 340 -23.10 -2.65 14.82
N LYS A 341 -22.67 -3.45 13.82
CA LYS A 341 -23.57 -4.11 12.86
C LYS A 341 -24.42 -5.21 13.49
N ASP A 342 -23.93 -5.83 14.57
CA ASP A 342 -24.63 -6.88 15.33
C ASP A 342 -25.45 -6.32 16.51
N ASN A 343 -25.70 -5.02 16.56
CA ASN A 343 -26.45 -4.35 17.61
C ASN A 343 -25.85 -4.44 19.03
N GLN A 344 -24.55 -4.79 19.14
CA GLN A 344 -23.84 -4.92 20.44
C GLN A 344 -23.09 -3.62 20.80
N LEU A 345 -23.78 -2.47 20.75
CA LEU A 345 -23.19 -1.15 20.98
C LEU A 345 -22.48 -0.98 22.33
N LYS A 346 -22.96 -1.66 23.39
CA LYS A 346 -22.31 -1.58 24.71
C LYS A 346 -20.91 -2.17 24.67
N LEU A 347 -20.74 -3.30 24.01
CA LEU A 347 -19.45 -3.96 23.84
C LEU A 347 -18.55 -3.17 22.89
N ALA A 348 -19.11 -2.64 21.80
CA ALA A 348 -18.38 -1.75 20.89
C ALA A 348 -17.80 -0.52 21.62
N HIS A 349 -18.60 0.09 22.53
CA HIS A 349 -18.13 1.21 23.34
C HIS A 349 -17.05 0.80 24.35
N GLN A 350 -17.11 -0.41 24.89
CA GLN A 350 -16.07 -0.94 25.77
C GLN A 350 -14.74 -1.08 25.02
N PHE A 351 -14.75 -1.64 23.80
CA PHE A 351 -13.54 -1.73 22.96
C PHE A 351 -13.00 -0.38 22.52
N PHE A 352 -13.87 0.59 22.27
CA PHE A 352 -13.45 1.96 22.00
C PHE A 352 -12.64 2.55 23.17
N LYS A 353 -13.13 2.37 24.42
CA LYS A 353 -12.41 2.80 25.63
C LYS A 353 -11.13 2.00 25.90
N GLU A 354 -11.14 0.69 25.61
CA GLU A 354 -9.98 -0.17 25.74
C GLU A 354 -8.85 0.27 24.78
N MET A 355 -9.20 0.62 23.55
CA MET A 355 -8.28 1.19 22.58
C MET A 355 -7.59 2.45 23.11
N GLU A 356 -8.34 3.38 23.74
CA GLU A 356 -7.78 4.58 24.36
C GLU A 356 -6.88 4.24 25.57
N ALA A 357 -7.27 3.27 26.40
CA ALA A 357 -6.48 2.80 27.54
C ALA A 357 -5.12 2.22 27.09
N HIS A 358 -5.07 1.58 25.94
CA HIS A 358 -3.84 1.09 25.29
C HIS A 358 -3.07 2.18 24.54
N ARG A 359 -3.43 3.46 24.69
CA ARG A 359 -2.83 4.63 24.02
C ARG A 359 -2.93 4.59 22.50
N LEU A 360 -3.84 3.81 21.96
CA LEU A 360 -4.19 3.81 20.56
C LEU A 360 -5.22 4.93 20.35
N LYS A 361 -4.87 5.91 19.51
CA LYS A 361 -5.82 6.99 19.19
C LYS A 361 -6.88 6.48 18.20
N PRO A 362 -8.17 6.60 18.53
CA PRO A 362 -9.23 6.36 17.56
C PRO A 362 -9.02 7.23 16.31
N ASP A 363 -9.07 6.62 15.15
CA ASP A 363 -9.00 7.32 13.86
C ASP A 363 -10.40 7.64 13.34
N ILE A 364 -10.48 8.30 12.19
CA ILE A 364 -11.77 8.67 11.58
C ILE A 364 -12.62 7.44 11.24
N ILE A 365 -11.99 6.30 10.96
CA ILE A 365 -12.68 5.03 10.67
C ILE A 365 -13.34 4.50 11.95
N THR A 366 -12.63 4.54 13.09
CA THR A 366 -13.18 4.16 14.40
C THR A 366 -14.44 4.96 14.73
N TRP A 367 -14.34 6.28 14.62
CA TRP A 367 -15.47 7.18 14.90
C TRP A 367 -16.63 6.96 13.95
N ASN A 368 -16.38 6.82 12.64
CA ASN A 368 -17.41 6.58 11.64
C ASN A 368 -18.13 5.24 11.84
N SER A 369 -17.40 4.17 12.19
CA SER A 369 -18.00 2.85 12.50
C SER A 369 -18.91 2.92 13.74
N PHE A 370 -18.47 3.63 14.77
CA PHE A 370 -19.26 3.80 15.98
C PHE A 370 -20.48 4.68 15.76
N LEU A 371 -20.35 5.75 14.97
CA LEU A 371 -21.45 6.62 14.58
C LEU A 371 -22.50 5.87 13.74
N ASP A 372 -22.07 5.08 12.74
CA ASP A 372 -22.99 4.24 11.94
C ASP A 372 -23.73 3.25 12.82
N GLY A 373 -23.03 2.63 13.78
CA GLY A 373 -23.64 1.74 14.78
C GLY A 373 -24.73 2.44 15.60
N MET A 374 -24.49 3.66 16.09
CA MET A 374 -25.50 4.44 16.83
C MET A 374 -26.70 4.77 15.95
N CYS A 375 -26.48 5.19 14.71
CA CYS A 375 -27.53 5.51 13.77
C CYS A 375 -28.41 4.30 13.47
N ARG A 376 -27.81 3.14 13.19
CA ARG A 376 -28.54 1.87 12.94
C ARG A 376 -29.35 1.40 14.14
N ASN A 377 -28.86 1.67 15.35
CA ASN A 377 -29.54 1.30 16.60
C ASN A 377 -30.50 2.39 17.12
N SER A 378 -30.92 3.31 16.26
CA SER A 378 -31.87 4.40 16.58
C SER A 378 -31.44 5.32 17.73
N GLN A 379 -30.11 5.40 18.04
CA GLN A 379 -29.58 6.28 19.08
C GLN A 379 -29.10 7.61 18.49
N ILE A 380 -29.97 8.28 17.72
CA ILE A 380 -29.62 9.46 16.93
C ILE A 380 -29.13 10.63 17.79
N ASP A 381 -29.70 10.88 18.97
CA ASP A 381 -29.25 11.97 19.86
C ASP A 381 -27.81 11.75 20.33
N LYS A 382 -27.45 10.50 20.59
CA LYS A 382 -26.06 10.15 20.92
C LYS A 382 -25.16 10.31 19.71
N ALA A 383 -25.61 9.92 18.52
CA ALA A 383 -24.86 10.09 17.28
C ALA A 383 -24.53 11.58 17.02
N VAL A 384 -25.52 12.47 17.22
CA VAL A 384 -25.29 13.93 17.11
C VAL A 384 -24.29 14.41 18.16
N ALA A 385 -24.38 13.92 19.41
CA ALA A 385 -23.43 14.27 20.47
C ALA A 385 -22.01 13.76 20.16
N THR A 386 -21.88 12.56 19.57
CA THR A 386 -20.60 11.97 19.19
C THR A 386 -19.87 12.80 18.11
N VAL A 387 -20.58 13.37 17.14
CA VAL A 387 -19.96 14.27 16.15
C VAL A 387 -19.37 15.50 16.83
N LYS A 388 -20.05 16.09 17.83
CA LYS A 388 -19.51 17.20 18.62
C LYS A 388 -18.30 16.77 19.49
N GLU A 389 -18.32 15.55 20.00
CA GLU A 389 -17.21 14.98 20.75
C GLU A 389 -15.97 14.81 19.85
N MET A 390 -16.12 14.28 18.61
CA MET A 390 -15.06 14.22 17.61
C MET A 390 -14.39 15.59 17.43
N GLU A 391 -15.17 16.64 17.22
CA GLU A 391 -14.65 17.99 17.05
C GLU A 391 -13.88 18.47 18.29
N SER A 392 -14.38 18.17 19.50
CA SER A 392 -13.72 18.54 20.77
C SER A 392 -12.39 17.82 20.99
N THR A 393 -12.23 16.60 20.47
CA THR A 393 -10.97 15.84 20.54
C THR A 393 -9.96 16.23 19.45
N GLY A 394 -10.32 17.23 18.61
CA GLY A 394 -9.50 17.72 17.51
C GLY A 394 -9.57 16.86 16.25
N MET A 395 -10.48 15.89 16.20
CA MET A 395 -10.77 15.11 14.98
C MET A 395 -11.75 15.90 14.11
N VAL A 396 -11.35 16.18 12.88
CA VAL A 396 -12.21 16.91 11.93
C VAL A 396 -13.14 15.91 11.23
N PRO A 397 -14.49 16.04 11.42
CA PRO A 397 -15.45 15.21 10.69
C PRO A 397 -15.32 15.41 9.18
N ASP A 398 -15.32 14.32 8.44
CA ASP A 398 -15.26 14.33 6.99
C ASP A 398 -16.65 14.19 6.35
N ILE A 399 -16.70 14.20 5.03
CA ILE A 399 -17.94 14.05 4.27
C ILE A 399 -18.63 12.70 4.55
N ILE A 400 -17.86 11.65 4.91
CA ILE A 400 -18.38 10.34 5.27
C ILE A 400 -19.09 10.41 6.62
N THR A 401 -18.47 11.06 7.62
CA THR A 401 -19.06 11.30 8.94
C THR A 401 -20.43 11.96 8.84
N TYR A 402 -20.52 13.06 8.10
CA TYR A 402 -21.79 13.77 7.91
C TYR A 402 -22.79 12.98 7.07
N SER A 403 -22.34 12.20 6.08
CA SER A 403 -23.22 11.32 5.30
C SER A 403 -23.85 10.23 6.17
N ILE A 404 -23.09 9.64 7.10
CA ILE A 404 -23.62 8.66 8.07
C ILE A 404 -24.68 9.33 8.96
N LEU A 405 -24.38 10.50 9.51
CA LEU A 405 -25.31 11.25 10.36
C LEU A 405 -26.58 11.63 9.60
N MET A 406 -26.47 12.18 8.39
CA MET A 406 -27.62 12.54 7.54
C MET A 406 -28.51 11.32 7.24
N ASN A 407 -27.89 10.19 6.85
CA ASN A 407 -28.65 8.95 6.60
C ASN A 407 -29.38 8.51 7.87
N GLY A 408 -28.71 8.53 9.02
CA GLY A 408 -29.31 8.21 10.32
C GLY A 408 -30.50 9.13 10.66
N LEU A 409 -30.37 10.44 10.45
CA LEU A 409 -31.44 11.41 10.67
C LEU A 409 -32.64 11.17 9.73
N CYS A 410 -32.38 10.88 8.45
CA CYS A 410 -33.44 10.53 7.49
C CYS A 410 -34.16 9.21 7.89
N GLU A 411 -33.42 8.19 8.35
CA GLU A 411 -34.02 6.95 8.79
C GLU A 411 -34.87 7.11 10.08
N ALA A 412 -34.48 8.04 10.96
CA ALA A 412 -35.21 8.38 12.17
C ALA A 412 -36.35 9.39 11.97
N ASN A 413 -36.73 9.74 10.72
CA ASN A 413 -37.76 10.72 10.36
C ASN A 413 -37.46 12.13 10.90
N ARG A 414 -36.18 12.50 11.09
CA ARG A 414 -35.72 13.84 11.51
C ARG A 414 -35.22 14.64 10.30
N LEU A 415 -36.04 14.71 9.25
CA LEU A 415 -35.67 15.28 7.96
C LEU A 415 -35.22 16.75 8.05
N ARG A 416 -35.79 17.56 8.94
CA ARG A 416 -35.39 18.96 9.13
C ARG A 416 -33.91 19.09 9.50
N GLU A 417 -33.46 18.30 10.46
CA GLU A 417 -32.06 18.32 10.89
C GLU A 417 -31.12 17.75 9.81
N ALA A 418 -31.58 16.76 9.03
CA ALA A 418 -30.82 16.29 7.88
C ALA A 418 -30.62 17.39 6.83
N VAL A 419 -31.67 18.22 6.57
CA VAL A 419 -31.59 19.39 5.69
C VAL A 419 -30.61 20.43 6.21
N ASP A 420 -30.58 20.69 7.54
CA ASP A 420 -29.64 21.62 8.14
C ASP A 420 -28.19 21.16 7.93
N VAL A 421 -27.91 19.86 8.13
CA VAL A 421 -26.57 19.27 7.86
C VAL A 421 -26.23 19.33 6.38
N PHE A 422 -27.18 19.05 5.49
CA PHE A 422 -26.99 19.17 4.04
C PHE A 422 -26.63 20.60 3.63
N SER A 423 -27.38 21.58 4.14
CA SER A 423 -27.15 23.00 3.87
C SER A 423 -25.76 23.46 4.38
N PHE A 424 -25.34 22.97 5.53
CA PHE A 424 -24.00 23.22 6.08
C PHE A 424 -22.90 22.66 5.17
N LEU A 425 -23.05 21.43 4.66
CA LEU A 425 -22.09 20.80 3.76
C LEU A 425 -21.98 21.53 2.43
N THR A 426 -23.13 21.87 1.83
CA THR A 426 -23.18 22.60 0.56
C THR A 426 -22.58 24.00 0.68
N ALA A 427 -22.82 24.71 1.78
CA ALA A 427 -22.22 26.00 2.06
C ALA A 427 -20.69 25.94 2.21
N LYS A 428 -20.14 24.81 2.67
CA LYS A 428 -18.69 24.55 2.73
C LYS A 428 -18.10 24.02 1.43
N GLY A 429 -18.90 23.81 0.39
CA GLY A 429 -18.46 23.16 -0.85
C GLY A 429 -18.14 21.65 -0.68
N LEU A 430 -18.56 21.05 0.43
CA LEU A 430 -18.39 19.64 0.75
C LEU A 430 -19.63 18.88 0.32
N HIS A 431 -19.80 18.66 -0.98
CA HIS A 431 -20.91 17.90 -1.53
C HIS A 431 -20.42 16.93 -2.60
N ASP A 432 -20.96 15.73 -2.55
CA ASP A 432 -20.73 14.69 -3.56
C ASP A 432 -22.04 13.99 -3.92
N VAL A 433 -21.98 13.06 -4.85
CA VAL A 433 -23.12 12.24 -5.30
C VAL A 433 -23.81 11.52 -4.14
N ARG A 434 -23.05 11.08 -3.13
CA ARG A 434 -23.58 10.36 -1.97
C ARG A 434 -24.46 11.25 -1.10
N VAL A 435 -24.02 12.47 -0.80
CA VAL A 435 -24.74 13.44 0.03
C VAL A 435 -26.09 13.80 -0.61
N TYR A 436 -26.11 14.08 -1.92
CA TYR A 436 -27.33 14.31 -2.66
C TYR A 436 -28.26 13.10 -2.67
N THR A 437 -27.73 11.90 -2.93
CA THR A 437 -28.51 10.65 -2.96
C THR A 437 -29.19 10.35 -1.61
N ILE A 438 -28.49 10.59 -0.49
CA ILE A 438 -29.06 10.44 0.86
C ILE A 438 -30.23 11.41 1.08
N MET A 439 -30.09 12.68 0.68
CA MET A 439 -31.17 13.65 0.82
C MET A 439 -32.36 13.33 -0.09
N ILE A 440 -32.13 12.92 -1.35
CA ILE A 440 -33.16 12.43 -2.25
C ILE A 440 -33.92 11.27 -1.60
N LYS A 441 -33.21 10.29 -1.04
CA LYS A 441 -33.80 9.17 -0.29
C LYS A 441 -34.65 9.68 0.88
N GLY A 442 -34.15 10.64 1.65
CA GLY A 442 -34.88 11.22 2.78
C GLY A 442 -36.18 11.91 2.33
N PHE A 443 -36.15 12.74 1.27
CA PHE A 443 -37.33 13.37 0.73
C PHE A 443 -38.36 12.36 0.18
N CYS A 444 -37.90 11.32 -0.52
CA CYS A 444 -38.74 10.23 -1.01
C CYS A 444 -39.46 9.52 0.14
N LYS A 445 -38.70 9.18 1.21
CA LYS A 445 -39.25 8.51 2.39
C LYS A 445 -40.33 9.31 3.11
N ASP A 446 -40.19 10.64 3.15
CA ASP A 446 -41.18 11.55 3.74
C ASP A 446 -42.33 11.94 2.76
N GLY A 447 -42.34 11.34 1.54
CA GLY A 447 -43.36 11.62 0.52
C GLY A 447 -43.21 12.97 -0.15
N LEU A 448 -42.09 13.69 0.04
CA LEU A 448 -41.85 15.01 -0.55
C LEU A 448 -41.21 14.88 -1.94
N LEU A 449 -41.89 14.19 -2.86
CA LEU A 449 -41.39 13.81 -4.19
C LEU A 449 -40.98 15.01 -5.05
N ALA A 450 -41.75 16.12 -4.96
CA ALA A 450 -41.41 17.34 -5.69
C ALA A 450 -40.04 17.91 -5.29
N LYS A 451 -39.72 17.88 -3.99
CA LYS A 451 -38.40 18.31 -3.49
C LYS A 451 -37.30 17.35 -3.89
N ALA A 452 -37.57 16.05 -3.97
CA ALA A 452 -36.62 15.07 -4.45
C ALA A 452 -36.26 15.30 -5.93
N ASP A 453 -37.25 15.63 -6.77
CA ASP A 453 -37.04 15.94 -8.18
C ASP A 453 -36.31 17.28 -8.39
N GLU A 454 -36.63 18.30 -7.59
CA GLU A 454 -35.88 19.56 -7.56
C GLU A 454 -34.42 19.36 -7.16
N LEU A 455 -34.17 18.53 -6.14
CA LEU A 455 -32.83 18.26 -5.67
C LEU A 455 -31.99 17.47 -6.71
N LEU A 456 -32.61 16.58 -7.49
CA LEU A 456 -31.95 15.90 -8.61
C LEU A 456 -31.48 16.90 -9.67
N LYS A 457 -32.29 17.93 -10.00
CA LYS A 457 -31.90 19.00 -10.93
C LYS A 457 -30.77 19.85 -10.34
N ASN A 458 -30.90 20.27 -9.08
CA ASN A 458 -29.89 21.07 -8.39
C ASN A 458 -28.54 20.31 -8.29
N MET A 459 -28.55 18.98 -8.20
CA MET A 459 -27.37 18.15 -8.23
C MET A 459 -26.60 18.28 -9.55
N GLU A 460 -27.33 18.24 -10.69
CA GLU A 460 -26.73 18.41 -12.02
C GLU A 460 -26.21 19.84 -12.21
N ASP A 461 -26.96 20.85 -11.78
CA ASP A 461 -26.59 22.28 -11.88
C ASP A 461 -25.31 22.59 -11.07
N ASN A 462 -25.10 21.90 -9.97
CA ASN A 462 -23.87 22.00 -9.13
C ASN A 462 -22.73 21.13 -9.62
N GLY A 463 -22.83 20.52 -10.80
CA GLY A 463 -21.76 19.69 -11.38
C GLY A 463 -21.59 18.28 -10.76
N CYS A 464 -22.50 17.89 -9.87
CA CYS A 464 -22.55 16.53 -9.33
C CYS A 464 -23.45 15.67 -10.21
N LEU A 465 -22.90 14.94 -11.16
CA LEU A 465 -23.69 14.10 -12.07
C LEU A 465 -24.32 12.91 -11.32
N PRO A 466 -25.66 12.70 -11.44
CA PRO A 466 -26.32 11.55 -10.87
C PRO A 466 -25.75 10.24 -11.44
N ASN A 467 -25.55 9.27 -10.55
CA ASN A 467 -25.10 7.93 -10.93
C ASN A 467 -26.28 6.93 -10.87
N GLU A 468 -25.96 5.66 -11.19
CA GLU A 468 -26.91 4.56 -11.17
C GLU A 468 -27.65 4.43 -9.82
N CYS A 469 -26.93 4.59 -8.71
CA CYS A 469 -27.52 4.54 -7.36
C CYS A 469 -28.53 5.68 -7.12
N THR A 470 -28.21 6.89 -7.59
CA THR A 470 -29.11 8.05 -7.47
C THR A 470 -30.40 7.81 -8.25
N PHE A 471 -30.31 7.35 -9.51
CA PHE A 471 -31.48 7.04 -10.32
C PHE A 471 -32.33 5.93 -9.70
N ASN A 472 -31.73 4.82 -9.30
CA ASN A 472 -32.45 3.72 -8.63
C ASN A 472 -33.17 4.19 -7.35
N THR A 473 -32.52 5.06 -6.56
CA THR A 473 -33.10 5.60 -5.32
C THR A 473 -34.33 6.48 -5.59
N ILE A 474 -34.24 7.42 -6.52
CA ILE A 474 -35.34 8.33 -6.80
C ILE A 474 -36.48 7.62 -7.53
N ILE A 475 -36.20 6.69 -8.44
CA ILE A 475 -37.22 5.88 -9.13
C ILE A 475 -38.03 5.08 -8.11
N ARG A 476 -37.39 4.39 -7.16
CA ARG A 476 -38.10 3.67 -6.08
C ARG A 476 -38.96 4.63 -5.26
N GLY A 477 -38.45 5.81 -4.91
CA GLY A 477 -39.22 6.81 -4.18
C GLY A 477 -40.49 7.22 -4.90
N PHE A 478 -40.48 7.44 -6.23
CA PHE A 478 -41.66 7.75 -7.04
C PHE A 478 -42.62 6.55 -7.16
N LEU A 479 -42.06 5.31 -7.25
CA LEU A 479 -42.89 4.08 -7.26
C LEU A 479 -43.61 3.88 -5.92
N ASP A 480 -42.92 4.08 -4.80
CA ASP A 480 -43.52 3.99 -3.47
C ASP A 480 -44.60 5.06 -3.25
N GLY A 481 -44.40 6.24 -3.82
CA GLY A 481 -45.36 7.32 -3.83
C GLY A 481 -46.47 7.19 -4.89
N LYS A 482 -46.48 6.09 -5.66
CA LYS A 482 -47.46 5.78 -6.73
C LYS A 482 -47.50 6.77 -7.89
N ASP A 483 -46.43 7.54 -8.11
CA ASP A 483 -46.24 8.38 -9.32
C ASP A 483 -45.49 7.57 -10.39
N VAL A 484 -46.25 6.68 -11.04
CA VAL A 484 -45.72 5.79 -12.08
C VAL A 484 -45.19 6.56 -13.30
N ARG A 485 -45.86 7.66 -13.67
CA ARG A 485 -45.47 8.46 -14.86
C ARG A 485 -44.07 9.02 -14.69
N ARG A 486 -43.83 9.69 -13.56
CA ARG A 486 -42.50 10.27 -13.29
C ARG A 486 -41.42 9.22 -13.12
N ALA A 487 -41.73 8.07 -12.48
CA ALA A 487 -40.82 6.94 -12.39
C ALA A 487 -40.37 6.43 -13.77
N LEU A 488 -41.31 6.28 -14.73
CA LEU A 488 -40.99 5.83 -16.09
C LEU A 488 -40.15 6.85 -16.88
N GLU A 489 -40.41 8.15 -16.69
CA GLU A 489 -39.56 9.21 -17.27
C GLU A 489 -38.13 9.12 -16.76
N LEU A 490 -37.94 8.89 -15.45
CA LEU A 490 -36.62 8.76 -14.85
C LEU A 490 -35.89 7.48 -15.33
N VAL A 491 -36.63 6.40 -15.56
CA VAL A 491 -36.01 5.17 -16.17
C VAL A 491 -35.55 5.44 -17.60
N ARG A 492 -36.33 6.23 -18.40
CA ARG A 492 -35.89 6.63 -19.75
C ARG A 492 -34.62 7.47 -19.68
N LEU A 493 -34.56 8.46 -18.76
CA LEU A 493 -33.34 9.25 -18.54
C LEU A 493 -32.14 8.40 -18.11
N MET A 494 -32.39 7.44 -17.22
CA MET A 494 -31.39 6.50 -16.78
C MET A 494 -30.80 5.67 -17.93
N ARG A 495 -31.67 5.14 -18.83
CA ARG A 495 -31.26 4.40 -20.04
C ARG A 495 -30.48 5.29 -21.03
N ILE A 496 -30.88 6.56 -21.23
CA ILE A 496 -30.15 7.51 -22.08
C ILE A 496 -28.73 7.74 -21.58
N LYS A 497 -28.54 7.69 -20.25
CA LYS A 497 -27.23 7.81 -19.61
C LYS A 497 -26.48 6.46 -19.50
N GLU A 498 -26.97 5.41 -20.16
CA GLU A 498 -26.39 4.05 -20.19
C GLU A 498 -26.34 3.35 -18.82
N PHE A 499 -27.18 3.74 -17.87
CA PHE A 499 -27.32 3.07 -16.57
C PHE A 499 -28.40 1.98 -16.61
N VAL A 500 -28.27 0.97 -15.72
CA VAL A 500 -29.17 -0.18 -15.62
C VAL A 500 -29.92 -0.16 -14.28
N ALA A 501 -31.22 -0.48 -14.31
CA ALA A 501 -32.01 -0.61 -13.09
C ALA A 501 -31.56 -1.84 -12.29
N ASP A 502 -31.39 -1.67 -10.97
CA ASP A 502 -31.05 -2.76 -10.08
C ASP A 502 -32.23 -3.72 -9.85
N ASN A 503 -31.92 -4.93 -9.36
CA ASN A 503 -32.96 -5.95 -9.10
C ASN A 503 -34.04 -5.46 -8.14
N HIS A 504 -33.70 -4.56 -7.21
CA HIS A 504 -34.66 -4.03 -6.25
C HIS A 504 -35.65 -3.07 -6.91
N THR A 505 -35.16 -2.20 -7.78
CA THR A 505 -35.99 -1.29 -8.58
C THR A 505 -36.90 -2.07 -9.54
N ILE A 506 -36.38 -3.13 -10.20
CA ILE A 506 -37.17 -4.03 -11.02
C ILE A 506 -38.26 -4.72 -10.20
N SER A 507 -37.92 -5.21 -9.01
CA SER A 507 -38.90 -5.85 -8.10
C SER A 507 -40.00 -4.87 -7.65
N SER A 508 -39.65 -3.59 -7.43
CA SER A 508 -40.65 -2.56 -7.11
C SER A 508 -41.65 -2.34 -8.26
N PHE A 509 -41.19 -2.33 -9.52
CA PHE A 509 -42.07 -2.27 -10.69
C PHE A 509 -43.00 -3.49 -10.78
N VAL A 510 -42.45 -4.71 -10.60
CA VAL A 510 -43.24 -5.95 -10.63
C VAL A 510 -44.28 -5.97 -9.50
N GLY A 511 -43.89 -5.50 -8.30
CA GLY A 511 -44.78 -5.38 -7.15
C GLY A 511 -45.97 -4.44 -7.43
N LEU A 512 -45.72 -3.33 -8.11
CA LEU A 512 -46.77 -2.39 -8.51
C LEU A 512 -47.72 -2.96 -9.55
N LEU A 513 -47.23 -3.76 -10.51
CA LEU A 513 -48.12 -4.46 -11.47
C LEU A 513 -49.09 -5.41 -10.78
N ALA A 514 -48.66 -6.01 -9.67
CA ALA A 514 -49.47 -6.93 -8.86
C ALA A 514 -50.41 -6.21 -7.84
N ASP A 515 -50.25 -4.91 -7.58
CA ASP A 515 -51.05 -4.13 -6.62
C ASP A 515 -52.49 -3.93 -7.18
N PRO A 516 -53.54 -4.44 -6.50
CA PRO A 516 -54.92 -4.24 -6.95
C PRO A 516 -55.39 -2.78 -6.88
N ASN A 517 -54.71 -1.93 -6.10
CA ASN A 517 -55.09 -0.52 -5.88
C ASN A 517 -54.49 0.44 -6.87
N ILE A 518 -53.71 -0.01 -7.85
CA ILE A 518 -53.20 0.85 -8.93
C ILE A 518 -54.25 1.01 -10.03
N GLY A 519 -54.42 2.24 -10.53
CA GLY A 519 -55.30 2.57 -11.62
C GLY A 519 -54.96 1.80 -12.91
N ASP A 520 -56.01 1.42 -13.67
CA ASP A 520 -55.82 0.63 -14.90
C ASP A 520 -54.94 1.38 -15.91
N ALA A 521 -55.00 2.73 -15.97
CA ALA A 521 -54.15 3.55 -16.83
C ALA A 521 -52.64 3.42 -16.47
N ASP A 522 -52.30 3.30 -15.21
CA ASP A 522 -50.91 3.15 -14.79
C ASP A 522 -50.41 1.73 -15.01
N LYS A 523 -51.29 0.72 -14.88
CA LYS A 523 -50.98 -0.67 -15.27
C LYS A 523 -50.69 -0.82 -16.75
N ASP A 524 -51.49 -0.14 -17.58
CA ASP A 524 -51.28 -0.19 -19.02
C ASP A 524 -50.00 0.53 -19.44
N LEU A 525 -49.64 1.65 -18.79
CA LEU A 525 -48.36 2.33 -19.00
C LEU A 525 -47.17 1.45 -18.61
N LEU A 526 -47.27 0.72 -17.50
CA LEU A 526 -46.23 -0.24 -17.07
C LEU A 526 -46.08 -1.39 -18.04
N LYS A 527 -47.19 -1.99 -18.51
CA LYS A 527 -47.17 -3.06 -19.52
C LYS A 527 -46.51 -2.60 -20.82
N MET A 528 -46.93 -1.46 -21.36
CA MET A 528 -46.33 -0.90 -22.57
C MET A 528 -44.86 -0.61 -22.45
N PHE A 529 -44.37 -0.33 -21.25
CA PHE A 529 -42.96 -0.06 -21.00
C PHE A 529 -42.09 -1.34 -20.97
N PHE A 530 -42.66 -2.47 -20.56
CA PHE A 530 -41.97 -3.78 -20.53
C PHE A 530 -42.09 -4.53 -21.88
N GLU A 531 -43.06 -4.17 -22.73
CA GLU A 531 -43.21 -4.75 -24.07
C GLU A 531 -42.32 -4.09 -25.14
N ASN A 532 -41.76 -2.90 -24.86
CA ASN A 532 -40.79 -2.17 -25.69
C ASN A 532 -39.41 -2.13 -25.03
#